data_7b4449b1886d878ae58e79df96174a01
#
_entry.id   7b4449b1886d878ae58e79df96174a01
#
_cell.length_a   1.000
_cell.length_b   1.000
_cell.length_c   1.000
_cell.angle_alpha   90.00
_cell.angle_beta   90.00
_cell.angle_gamma   90.00
#
_symmetry.space_group_name_H-M   'P 1'
#
loop_
_entity.id
_entity.type
_entity.pdbx_description
1 polymer ?
#
loop_
_entity_poly.entity_id
_entity_poly.type
_entity_poly.pdbx_seq_one_letter_code
_entity_poly.pdbx_strand_id
1 'polypeptide(L)'
;MQAFVQLHESSFAEGALSTKIKELIALAIGISVRCDGCISYHVHDALEAGASREEIVETIGVAILMGGGPAIVYGSQALKALNEFEEKGLNA
;
A
#
# COMPACT_ATOMS: atom_id res chain seq x y z
N MET A 1 -22.56 -3.93 4.53
CA MET A 1 -21.55 -2.95 4.11
C MET A 1 -21.04 -2.11 5.27
N GLN A 2 -21.94 -1.65 6.15
CA GLN A 2 -21.50 -0.85 7.29
C GLN A 2 -20.58 -1.60 8.23
N ALA A 3 -20.83 -2.89 8.44
CA ALA A 3 -19.94 -3.71 9.28
C ALA A 3 -18.53 -3.82 8.69
N PHE A 4 -18.44 -3.88 7.36
CA PHE A 4 -17.14 -3.93 6.69
C PHE A 4 -16.41 -2.59 6.84
N VAL A 5 -17.13 -1.47 6.72
CA VAL A 5 -16.53 -0.15 6.93
C VAL A 5 -15.99 -0.02 8.34
N GLN A 6 -16.73 -0.49 9.34
CA GLN A 6 -16.28 -0.46 10.72
C GLN A 6 -15.04 -1.32 10.93
N LEU A 7 -15.01 -2.50 10.30
CA LEU A 7 -13.83 -3.36 10.37
C LEU A 7 -12.60 -2.65 9.77
N HIS A 8 -12.80 -2.00 8.63
CA HIS A 8 -11.72 -1.27 7.96
C HIS A 8 -11.18 -0.17 8.87
N GLU A 9 -12.07 0.65 9.42
CA GLU A 9 -11.67 1.76 10.28
C GLU A 9 -10.95 1.27 11.53
N SER A 10 -11.47 0.23 12.17
CA SER A 10 -10.85 -0.31 13.37
C SER A 10 -9.49 -0.92 13.08
N SER A 11 -9.37 -1.59 11.93
CA SER A 11 -8.13 -2.26 11.56
C SER A 11 -7.00 -1.26 11.30
N PHE A 12 -7.32 -0.11 10.69
CA PHE A 12 -6.31 0.88 10.33
C PHE A 12 -6.09 1.96 11.38
N ALA A 13 -6.85 1.95 12.47
CA ALA A 13 -6.67 2.93 13.54
C ALA A 13 -5.28 2.77 14.17
N GLU A 14 -4.76 3.89 14.69
CA GLU A 14 -3.49 3.88 15.43
C GLU A 14 -3.58 2.94 16.61
N GLY A 15 -2.56 2.11 16.77
CA GLY A 15 -2.48 1.18 17.88
C GLY A 15 -1.03 0.81 18.12
N ALA A 16 -0.75 -0.45 18.41
CA ALA A 16 0.63 -0.91 18.52
C ALA A 16 1.40 -0.65 17.23
N LEU A 17 0.70 -0.75 16.09
CA LEU A 17 1.26 -0.35 14.81
C LEU A 17 0.58 0.95 14.38
N SER A 18 1.34 1.83 13.74
CA SER A 18 0.79 3.07 13.23
C SER A 18 -0.08 2.80 11.99
N THR A 19 -0.97 3.72 11.68
CA THR A 19 -1.76 3.65 10.47
C THR A 19 -0.85 3.55 9.24
N LYS A 20 0.25 4.32 9.22
CA LYS A 20 1.22 4.26 8.13
C LYS A 20 1.75 2.83 7.92
N ILE A 21 2.17 2.19 9.00
CA ILE A 21 2.70 0.82 8.92
C ILE A 21 1.62 -0.13 8.43
N LYS A 22 0.39 0.03 8.93
CA LYS A 22 -0.71 -0.83 8.50
C LYS A 22 -1.03 -0.66 7.02
N GLU A 23 -0.93 0.57 6.49
CA GLU A 23 -1.14 0.80 5.06
C GLU A 23 -0.03 0.16 4.24
N LEU A 24 1.21 0.18 4.72
CA LEU A 24 2.30 -0.49 4.03
C LEU A 24 2.11 -2.00 4.02
N ILE A 25 1.63 -2.56 5.13
CA ILE A 25 1.30 -4.00 5.21
C ILE A 25 0.20 -4.33 4.20
N ALA A 26 -0.85 -3.51 4.14
CA ALA A 26 -1.96 -3.72 3.21
C ALA A 26 -1.48 -3.66 1.76
N LEU A 27 -0.59 -2.74 1.45
CA LEU A 27 -0.01 -2.63 0.12
C LEU A 27 0.75 -3.91 -0.24
N ALA A 28 1.59 -4.40 0.67
CA ALA A 28 2.37 -5.61 0.42
C ALA A 28 1.46 -6.81 0.17
N ILE A 29 0.40 -6.95 0.96
CA ILE A 29 -0.55 -8.03 0.79
C ILE A 29 -1.29 -7.88 -0.54
N GLY A 30 -1.70 -6.64 -0.88
CA GLY A 30 -2.40 -6.37 -2.14
C GLY A 30 -1.57 -6.79 -3.35
N ILE A 31 -0.28 -6.51 -3.32
CA ILE A 31 0.64 -6.92 -4.38
C ILE A 31 0.70 -8.45 -4.44
N SER A 32 0.85 -9.10 -3.29
CA SER A 32 1.04 -10.54 -3.21
C SER A 32 -0.19 -11.31 -3.65
N VAL A 33 -1.39 -10.80 -3.35
CA VAL A 33 -2.64 -11.45 -3.77
C VAL A 33 -3.16 -10.93 -5.10
N ARG A 34 -2.43 -10.04 -5.74
CA ARG A 34 -2.71 -9.53 -7.08
C ARG A 34 -4.05 -8.81 -7.16
N CYS A 35 -4.26 -7.87 -6.26
CA CYS A 35 -5.50 -7.09 -6.18
C CYS A 35 -5.26 -5.70 -6.77
N ASP A 36 -5.64 -5.50 -8.04
CA ASP A 36 -5.37 -4.23 -8.74
C ASP A 36 -5.89 -3.02 -7.98
N GLY A 37 -7.15 -3.06 -7.55
CA GLY A 37 -7.74 -1.93 -6.84
C GLY A 37 -7.09 -1.68 -5.50
N CYS A 38 -6.68 -2.74 -4.82
CA CYS A 38 -6.03 -2.63 -3.52
C CYS A 38 -4.68 -1.92 -3.64
N ILE A 39 -3.94 -2.21 -4.71
CA ILE A 39 -2.59 -1.67 -4.88
C ILE A 39 -2.62 -0.15 -4.96
N SER A 40 -3.39 0.40 -5.90
CA SER A 40 -3.46 1.85 -6.08
C SER A 40 -4.03 2.53 -4.84
N TYR A 41 -5.09 1.94 -4.27
CA TYR A 41 -5.76 2.46 -3.10
C TYR A 41 -4.79 2.60 -1.92
N HIS A 42 -4.01 1.55 -1.66
CA HIS A 42 -3.11 1.57 -0.50
C HIS A 42 -1.84 2.34 -0.73
N VAL A 43 -1.38 2.50 -1.98
CA VAL A 43 -0.30 3.46 -2.27
C VAL A 43 -0.77 4.87 -1.90
N HIS A 44 -1.96 5.24 -2.33
CA HIS A 44 -2.54 6.54 -2.00
C HIS A 44 -2.63 6.74 -0.49
N ASP A 45 -3.22 5.76 0.20
CA ASP A 45 -3.45 5.88 1.63
C ASP A 45 -2.15 5.84 2.44
N ALA A 46 -1.15 5.10 1.98
CA ALA A 46 0.15 5.10 2.62
C ALA A 46 0.79 6.49 2.55
N LEU A 47 0.72 7.12 1.38
CA LEU A 47 1.23 8.49 1.23
C LEU A 47 0.49 9.46 2.14
N GLU A 48 -0.83 9.35 2.22
CA GLU A 48 -1.62 10.20 3.10
C GLU A 48 -1.28 9.99 4.57
N ALA A 49 -0.91 8.78 4.93
CA ALA A 49 -0.52 8.45 6.30
C ALA A 49 0.92 8.84 6.62
N GLY A 50 1.62 9.44 5.66
CA GLY A 50 2.97 9.96 5.88
C GLY A 50 4.09 9.05 5.44
N ALA A 51 3.80 8.00 4.67
CA ALA A 51 4.86 7.12 4.18
C ALA A 51 5.71 7.88 3.15
N SER A 52 7.00 7.68 3.23
CA SER A 52 7.92 8.23 2.25
C SER A 52 7.97 7.33 1.02
N ARG A 53 8.48 7.91 -0.08
CA ARG A 53 8.73 7.12 -1.29
C ARG A 53 9.59 5.90 -0.98
N GLU A 54 10.64 6.10 -0.20
CA GLU A 54 11.57 5.02 0.14
C GLU A 54 10.88 3.90 0.89
N GLU A 55 10.02 4.25 1.82
CA GLU A 55 9.26 3.25 2.58
C GLU A 55 8.36 2.43 1.68
N ILE A 56 7.71 3.08 0.73
CA ILE A 56 6.82 2.39 -0.21
C ILE A 56 7.65 1.49 -1.14
N VAL A 57 8.77 2.00 -1.67
CA VAL A 57 9.61 1.22 -2.57
C VAL A 57 10.17 -0.02 -1.86
N GLU A 58 10.60 0.13 -0.61
CA GLU A 58 11.09 -1.02 0.14
C GLU A 58 9.99 -2.04 0.42
N THR A 59 8.78 -1.57 0.69
CA THR A 59 7.61 -2.44 0.87
C THR A 59 7.33 -3.24 -0.39
N ILE A 60 7.39 -2.59 -1.54
CA ILE A 60 7.21 -3.26 -2.83
C ILE A 60 8.27 -4.37 -3.00
N GLY A 61 9.51 -4.08 -2.63
CA GLY A 61 10.58 -5.07 -2.72
C GLY A 61 10.31 -6.32 -1.90
N VAL A 62 9.85 -6.14 -0.66
CA VAL A 62 9.51 -7.28 0.19
C VAL A 62 8.35 -8.08 -0.41
N ALA A 63 7.34 -7.38 -0.94
CA ALA A 63 6.20 -8.06 -1.56
C ALA A 63 6.63 -8.89 -2.77
N ILE A 64 7.55 -8.38 -3.58
CA ILE A 64 8.06 -9.13 -4.73
C ILE A 64 8.80 -10.37 -4.28
N LEU A 65 9.65 -10.23 -3.26
CA LEU A 65 10.38 -11.37 -2.73
C LEU A 65 9.42 -12.48 -2.28
N MET A 66 8.38 -12.10 -1.54
CA MET A 66 7.44 -13.06 -0.96
C MET A 66 6.47 -13.62 -1.98
N GLY A 67 6.11 -12.84 -2.99
CA GLY A 67 5.10 -13.24 -3.98
C GLY A 67 5.67 -13.92 -5.21
N GLY A 68 6.96 -13.81 -5.45
CA GLY A 68 7.61 -14.42 -6.62
C GLY A 68 7.36 -13.66 -7.92
N GLY A 69 7.52 -14.37 -9.05
CA GLY A 69 7.46 -13.77 -10.38
C GLY A 69 6.23 -12.91 -10.66
N PRO A 70 5.01 -13.41 -10.41
CA PRO A 70 3.81 -12.58 -10.66
C PRO A 70 3.80 -11.28 -9.87
N ALA A 71 4.44 -11.24 -8.70
CA ALA A 71 4.47 -10.03 -7.88
C ALA A 71 5.33 -8.93 -8.51
N ILE A 72 6.22 -9.26 -9.45
CA ILE A 72 6.98 -8.25 -10.16
C ILE A 72 6.05 -7.36 -10.98
N VAL A 73 5.08 -7.97 -11.66
CA VAL A 73 4.09 -7.22 -12.45
C VAL A 73 3.28 -6.30 -11.55
N TYR A 74 2.76 -6.83 -10.46
CA TYR A 74 1.91 -6.05 -9.55
C TYR A 74 2.72 -5.04 -8.75
N GLY A 75 3.97 -5.35 -8.41
CA GLY A 75 4.87 -4.39 -7.80
C GLY A 75 5.17 -3.23 -8.74
N SER A 76 5.30 -3.50 -10.05
CA SER A 76 5.48 -2.44 -11.04
C SER A 76 4.27 -1.53 -11.10
N GLN A 77 3.05 -2.08 -10.95
CA GLN A 77 1.84 -1.27 -10.90
C GLN A 77 1.84 -0.36 -9.68
N ALA A 78 2.31 -0.86 -8.54
CA ALA A 78 2.42 -0.04 -7.34
C ALA A 78 3.40 1.11 -7.54
N LEU A 79 4.54 0.84 -8.17
CA LEU A 79 5.52 1.88 -8.46
C LEU A 79 4.95 2.92 -9.41
N LYS A 80 4.22 2.48 -10.41
CA LYS A 80 3.57 3.40 -11.35
C LYS A 80 2.56 4.29 -10.62
N ALA A 81 1.75 3.71 -9.75
CA ALA A 81 0.78 4.47 -8.96
C ALA A 81 1.49 5.49 -8.08
N LEU A 82 2.59 5.09 -7.43
CA LEU A 82 3.39 6.00 -6.61
C LEU A 82 3.87 7.19 -7.43
N ASN A 83 4.44 6.92 -8.60
CA ASN A 83 4.95 7.99 -9.45
C ASN A 83 3.83 8.93 -9.87
N GLU A 84 2.66 8.40 -10.22
CA GLU A 84 1.53 9.22 -10.63
C GLU A 84 1.01 10.10 -9.50
N PHE A 85 0.94 9.55 -8.30
CA PHE A 85 0.49 10.35 -7.14
C PHE A 85 1.49 11.44 -6.79
N GLU A 86 2.78 11.14 -6.90
CA GLU A 86 3.80 12.16 -6.63
C GLU A 86 3.75 13.29 -7.65
N GLU A 87 3.48 12.98 -8.91
CA GLU A 87 3.34 14.01 -9.93
C GLU A 87 2.16 14.94 -9.65
N LYS A 88 1.16 14.45 -8.95
CA LYS A 88 0.00 15.25 -8.55
C LYS A 88 0.21 15.96 -7.22
N GLY A 89 1.41 15.89 -6.67
CA GLY A 89 1.74 16.56 -5.42
C GLY A 89 1.35 15.79 -4.16
N LEU A 90 0.95 14.54 -4.28
CA LEU A 90 0.57 13.71 -3.14
C LEU A 90 1.79 12.95 -2.64
N ASN A 91 2.62 13.61 -1.83
CA ASN A 91 3.79 12.98 -1.24
C ASN A 91 3.98 13.48 0.17
N ALA A 92 4.70 12.70 0.95
CA ALA A 92 4.99 13.03 2.34
C ALA A 92 6.10 14.06 2.45
#